data_b97d418af9531fdc94f81937b8671bb8
#
_entry.id   b97d418af9531fdc94f81937b8671bb8
#
_cell.length_a   1.000
_cell.length_b   1.000
_cell.length_c   1.000
_cell.angle_alpha   90.00
_cell.angle_beta   90.00
_cell.angle_gamma   90.00
#
_symmetry.space_group_name_H-M   'P 1'
#
loop_
_entity.id
_entity.type
_entity.pdbx_description
1 polymer ?
#
loop_
_entity_poly.entity_id
_entity_poly.type
_entity_poly.pdbx_seq_one_letter_code
_entity_poly.pdbx_strand_id
1 'polypeptide(L)'
;KRQDKHDTIGIDAVAMCVNDVLAQGAEPLFFLDYVAVGHNEPAKIEAIVAGVAEGCRQAGCALIGGETAEMPGMYAGGEYDIAGFTCGVVEKSRLIDGTKVRVGDVLVGIASSGVHSNGFSLVRKVVADAGLDLRKAYPELDGRVLGEVLLTPTKIYVKQVLEVIRACNVHGISHITGGGFDENIPRILSEGQGIEIHEGTWEILPVFRLLEKYGKIAHREMFNIFNMGIGMVIAVSQDEASEVIAILEKQGEKASVIGRATDRPGVEIR
;
A
#
# COMPACT_ATOMS: atom_id res chain seq x y z
N LYS A 1 9.62 -0.74 -17.06
CA LYS A 1 10.50 -0.25 -18.12
C LYS A 1 11.94 -0.76 -17.99
N ARG A 2 12.69 -0.49 -16.89
CA ARG A 2 14.09 -0.94 -16.72
C ARG A 2 14.26 -2.45 -16.64
N GLN A 3 13.21 -3.17 -16.24
CA GLN A 3 13.16 -4.63 -16.11
C GLN A 3 12.34 -5.30 -17.22
N ASP A 4 11.73 -4.51 -18.10
CA ASP A 4 10.85 -4.97 -19.19
C ASP A 4 9.77 -5.97 -18.71
N LYS A 5 9.23 -5.73 -17.52
CA LYS A 5 8.15 -6.49 -16.90
C LYS A 5 6.96 -5.58 -16.67
N HIS A 6 5.81 -5.92 -17.24
CA HIS A 6 4.64 -5.05 -17.31
C HIS A 6 3.37 -5.66 -16.69
N ASP A 7 3.39 -6.92 -16.32
CA ASP A 7 2.26 -7.70 -15.80
C ASP A 7 1.89 -7.40 -14.33
N THR A 8 2.74 -6.66 -13.61
CA THR A 8 2.50 -6.34 -12.20
C THR A 8 1.97 -4.93 -11.97
N ILE A 9 2.27 -3.97 -12.86
CA ILE A 9 1.89 -2.57 -12.67
C ILE A 9 0.37 -2.36 -12.65
N GLY A 10 -0.39 -3.19 -13.36
CA GLY A 10 -1.85 -3.16 -13.33
C GLY A 10 -2.41 -3.53 -11.95
N ILE A 11 -1.76 -4.47 -11.25
CA ILE A 11 -2.12 -4.81 -9.85
C ILE A 11 -1.92 -3.60 -8.95
N ASP A 12 -0.79 -2.88 -9.11
CA ASP A 12 -0.51 -1.66 -8.34
C ASP A 12 -1.59 -0.60 -8.56
N ALA A 13 -1.98 -0.35 -9.81
CA ALA A 13 -3.02 0.63 -10.15
C ALA A 13 -4.35 0.30 -9.46
N VAL A 14 -4.76 -0.97 -9.49
CA VAL A 14 -5.97 -1.42 -8.79
C VAL A 14 -5.82 -1.28 -7.29
N ALA A 15 -4.72 -1.77 -6.71
CA ALA A 15 -4.47 -1.75 -5.28
C ALA A 15 -4.55 -0.36 -4.68
N MET A 16 -3.93 0.63 -5.35
CA MET A 16 -3.95 2.02 -4.90
C MET A 16 -5.37 2.58 -4.79
N CYS A 17 -6.24 2.24 -5.73
CA CYS A 17 -7.62 2.71 -5.74
C CYS A 17 -8.51 1.94 -4.75
N VAL A 18 -8.49 0.60 -4.79
CA VAL A 18 -9.43 -0.21 -3.99
C VAL A 18 -9.10 -0.19 -2.50
N ASN A 19 -7.83 -0.07 -2.12
CA ASN A 19 -7.44 0.04 -0.72
C ASN A 19 -7.87 1.39 -0.11
N ASP A 20 -7.88 2.48 -0.89
CA ASP A 20 -8.38 3.79 -0.43
C ASP A 20 -9.89 3.78 -0.23
N VAL A 21 -10.65 3.13 -1.13
CA VAL A 21 -12.09 2.92 -0.97
C VAL A 21 -12.38 2.06 0.25
N LEU A 22 -11.61 0.98 0.44
CA LEU A 22 -11.69 0.10 1.60
C LEU A 22 -11.45 0.85 2.92
N ALA A 23 -10.52 1.81 2.95
CA ALA A 23 -10.21 2.59 4.15
C ALA A 23 -11.41 3.39 4.67
N GLN A 24 -12.41 3.64 3.84
CA GLN A 24 -13.70 4.23 4.23
C GLN A 24 -14.74 3.18 4.65
N GLY A 25 -14.35 1.89 4.71
CA GLY A 25 -15.27 0.78 4.97
C GLY A 25 -16.13 0.38 3.78
N ALA A 26 -15.84 0.91 2.59
CA ALA A 26 -16.62 0.63 1.39
C ALA A 26 -16.12 -0.64 0.66
N GLU A 27 -17.06 -1.40 0.11
CA GLU A 27 -16.78 -2.54 -0.75
C GLU A 27 -16.62 -2.07 -2.20
N PRO A 28 -15.44 -2.26 -2.85
CA PRO A 28 -15.24 -1.92 -4.25
C PRO A 28 -16.17 -2.73 -5.16
N LEU A 29 -16.90 -2.06 -6.06
CA LEU A 29 -17.83 -2.70 -6.98
C LEU A 29 -17.22 -2.94 -8.35
N PHE A 30 -16.56 -1.92 -8.89
CA PHE A 30 -15.96 -1.99 -10.22
C PHE A 30 -14.74 -1.08 -10.34
N PHE A 31 -13.97 -1.36 -11.38
CA PHE A 31 -12.76 -0.63 -11.74
C PHE A 31 -12.77 -0.28 -13.22
N LEU A 32 -12.19 0.87 -13.54
CA LEU A 32 -11.90 1.35 -14.89
C LEU A 32 -10.43 1.74 -14.95
N ASP A 33 -9.73 1.37 -16.03
CA ASP A 33 -8.35 1.78 -16.26
C ASP A 33 -8.24 2.78 -17.41
N TYR A 34 -7.18 3.58 -17.36
CA TYR A 34 -6.73 4.42 -18.44
C TYR A 34 -5.25 4.18 -18.66
N VAL A 35 -4.87 3.72 -19.86
CA VAL A 35 -3.49 3.46 -20.24
C VAL A 35 -3.09 4.42 -21.36
N ALA A 36 -2.18 5.36 -21.07
CA ALA A 36 -1.60 6.27 -22.05
C ALA A 36 -0.22 5.79 -22.46
N VAL A 37 0.05 5.69 -23.75
CA VAL A 37 1.32 5.17 -24.29
C VAL A 37 1.90 6.09 -25.36
N GLY A 38 3.23 6.12 -25.49
CA GLY A 38 3.88 6.83 -26.59
C GLY A 38 3.76 6.09 -27.93
N HIS A 39 3.70 4.77 -27.90
CA HIS A 39 3.44 3.89 -29.03
C HIS A 39 2.71 2.65 -28.55
N ASN A 40 1.68 2.25 -29.29
CA ASN A 40 0.86 1.09 -28.94
C ASN A 40 1.58 -0.21 -29.33
N GLU A 41 2.06 -0.92 -28.32
CA GLU A 41 2.63 -2.27 -28.45
C GLU A 41 1.62 -3.28 -27.87
N PRO A 42 0.84 -4.01 -28.68
CA PRO A 42 -0.27 -4.84 -28.21
C PRO A 42 0.10 -5.82 -27.07
N ALA A 43 1.24 -6.49 -27.18
CA ALA A 43 1.70 -7.44 -26.15
C ALA A 43 1.99 -6.76 -24.81
N LYS A 44 2.48 -5.53 -24.83
CA LYS A 44 2.73 -4.74 -23.60
C LYS A 44 1.42 -4.31 -22.96
N ILE A 45 0.47 -3.82 -23.77
CA ILE A 45 -0.86 -3.43 -23.28
C ILE A 45 -1.59 -4.65 -22.70
N GLU A 46 -1.53 -5.80 -23.40
CA GLU A 46 -2.09 -7.06 -22.89
C GLU A 46 -1.54 -7.41 -21.50
N ALA A 47 -0.21 -7.32 -21.31
CA ALA A 47 0.41 -7.59 -20.02
C ALA A 47 -0.04 -6.61 -18.92
N ILE A 48 -0.14 -5.30 -19.23
CA ILE A 48 -0.63 -4.28 -18.30
C ILE A 48 -2.08 -4.57 -17.90
N VAL A 49 -2.96 -4.80 -18.86
CA VAL A 49 -4.40 -5.04 -18.62
C VAL A 49 -4.63 -6.39 -17.92
N ALA A 50 -3.81 -7.41 -18.21
CA ALA A 50 -3.83 -8.66 -17.45
C ALA A 50 -3.52 -8.44 -15.97
N GLY A 51 -2.56 -7.55 -15.65
CA GLY A 51 -2.29 -7.12 -14.29
C GLY A 51 -3.49 -6.40 -13.64
N VAL A 52 -4.19 -5.54 -14.38
CA VAL A 52 -5.41 -4.87 -13.92
C VAL A 52 -6.50 -5.91 -13.61
N ALA A 53 -6.74 -6.85 -14.52
CA ALA A 53 -7.72 -7.91 -14.34
C ALA A 53 -7.41 -8.79 -13.11
N GLU A 54 -6.13 -9.12 -12.90
CA GLU A 54 -5.68 -9.86 -11.72
C GLU A 54 -5.91 -9.06 -10.44
N GLY A 55 -5.57 -7.77 -10.42
CA GLY A 55 -5.85 -6.89 -9.28
C GLY A 55 -7.34 -6.83 -8.95
N CYS A 56 -8.21 -6.69 -9.96
CA CYS A 56 -9.66 -6.71 -9.77
C CYS A 56 -10.15 -8.05 -9.22
N ARG A 57 -9.60 -9.18 -9.68
CA ARG A 57 -9.91 -10.52 -9.16
C ARG A 57 -9.52 -10.65 -7.68
N GLN A 58 -8.36 -10.13 -7.29
CA GLN A 58 -7.92 -10.10 -5.89
C GLN A 58 -8.85 -9.23 -5.03
N ALA A 59 -9.20 -8.04 -5.50
CA ALA A 59 -10.11 -7.13 -4.82
C ALA A 59 -11.56 -7.66 -4.76
N GLY A 60 -11.96 -8.53 -5.69
CA GLY A 60 -13.34 -8.99 -5.81
C GLY A 60 -14.27 -7.99 -6.49
N CYS A 61 -13.73 -7.03 -7.24
CA CYS A 61 -14.49 -6.07 -8.03
C CYS A 61 -14.46 -6.40 -9.53
N ALA A 62 -15.40 -5.84 -10.30
CA ALA A 62 -15.50 -6.07 -11.72
C ALA A 62 -14.62 -5.09 -12.51
N LEU A 63 -13.80 -5.57 -13.44
CA LEU A 63 -13.21 -4.72 -14.49
C LEU A 63 -14.28 -4.53 -15.57
N ILE A 64 -14.89 -3.35 -15.63
CA ILE A 64 -16.06 -3.11 -16.52
C ILE A 64 -15.70 -2.35 -17.80
N GLY A 65 -14.49 -1.88 -17.93
CA GLY A 65 -14.01 -1.18 -19.11
C GLY A 65 -12.73 -0.41 -18.81
N GLY A 66 -12.32 0.39 -19.78
CA GLY A 66 -11.14 1.22 -19.72
C GLY A 66 -10.90 1.91 -21.04
N GLU A 67 -9.78 2.62 -21.15
CA GLU A 67 -9.36 3.30 -22.38
C GLU A 67 -7.85 3.14 -22.57
N THR A 68 -7.43 2.92 -23.80
CA THR A 68 -6.02 2.95 -24.19
C THR A 68 -5.81 4.05 -25.23
N ALA A 69 -4.96 5.02 -24.91
CA ALA A 69 -4.67 6.13 -25.78
C ALA A 69 -3.21 6.14 -26.24
N GLU A 70 -2.99 6.15 -27.56
CA GLU A 70 -1.67 6.42 -28.13
C GLU A 70 -1.45 7.93 -28.26
N MET A 71 -0.41 8.45 -27.62
CA MET A 71 -0.10 9.88 -27.51
C MET A 71 1.34 10.17 -27.96
N PRO A 72 1.63 10.06 -29.27
CA PRO A 72 2.96 10.33 -29.79
C PRO A 72 3.34 11.81 -29.56
N GLY A 73 4.57 12.02 -29.08
CA GLY A 73 5.06 13.37 -28.75
C GLY A 73 4.73 13.84 -27.32
N MET A 74 3.75 13.24 -26.64
CA MET A 74 3.50 13.46 -25.22
C MET A 74 4.27 12.46 -24.35
N TYR A 75 4.28 11.19 -24.75
CA TYR A 75 5.11 10.14 -24.17
C TYR A 75 6.19 9.71 -25.15
N ALA A 76 7.39 9.46 -24.68
CA ALA A 76 8.45 8.89 -25.50
C ALA A 76 8.14 7.44 -25.89
N GLY A 77 8.75 6.94 -26.96
CA GLY A 77 8.60 5.55 -27.38
C GLY A 77 8.95 4.59 -26.24
N GLY A 78 8.07 3.62 -25.96
CA GLY A 78 8.17 2.67 -24.87
C GLY A 78 7.84 3.24 -23.46
N GLU A 79 7.41 4.48 -23.36
CA GLU A 79 6.86 5.07 -22.15
C GLU A 79 5.34 4.92 -22.10
N TYR A 80 4.82 4.75 -20.89
CA TYR A 80 3.39 4.72 -20.62
C TYR A 80 3.09 5.24 -19.23
N ASP A 81 1.86 5.63 -19.05
CA ASP A 81 1.25 5.95 -17.77
C ASP A 81 -0.03 5.15 -17.60
N ILE A 82 -0.37 4.82 -16.36
CA ILE A 82 -1.59 4.09 -16.00
C ILE A 82 -2.28 4.81 -14.86
N ALA A 83 -3.57 5.05 -15.04
CA ALA A 83 -4.46 5.55 -14.00
C ALA A 83 -5.62 4.59 -13.79
N GLY A 84 -6.18 4.59 -12.59
CA GLY A 84 -7.33 3.80 -12.24
C GLY A 84 -8.44 4.64 -11.64
N PHE A 85 -9.67 4.16 -11.79
CA PHE A 85 -10.84 4.67 -11.10
C PHE A 85 -11.63 3.49 -10.55
N THR A 86 -12.02 3.56 -9.28
CA THR A 86 -12.90 2.59 -8.66
C THR A 86 -14.08 3.29 -7.98
N CYS A 87 -15.20 2.60 -7.93
CA CYS A 87 -16.34 2.99 -7.15
C CYS A 87 -16.67 1.89 -6.15
N GLY A 88 -16.90 2.27 -4.91
CA GLY A 88 -17.33 1.37 -3.86
C GLY A 88 -18.60 1.85 -3.18
N VAL A 89 -19.19 0.98 -2.38
CA VAL A 89 -20.42 1.26 -1.64
C VAL A 89 -20.27 0.91 -0.17
N VAL A 90 -20.83 1.75 0.68
CA VAL A 90 -20.94 1.53 2.11
C VAL A 90 -22.26 2.11 2.60
N GLU A 91 -22.89 1.44 3.56
CA GLU A 91 -24.04 2.03 4.25
C GLU A 91 -23.59 3.28 5.02
N LYS A 92 -24.32 4.40 4.87
CA LYS A 92 -23.93 5.67 5.48
C LYS A 92 -23.67 5.56 7.00
N SER A 93 -24.43 4.73 7.69
CA SER A 93 -24.29 4.47 9.13
C SER A 93 -23.04 3.63 9.49
N ARG A 94 -22.40 3.01 8.49
CA ARG A 94 -21.21 2.15 8.63
C ARG A 94 -19.95 2.77 8.04
N LEU A 95 -20.04 4.02 7.59
CA LEU A 95 -18.87 4.75 7.09
C LEU A 95 -17.78 4.82 8.16
N ILE A 96 -16.56 4.47 7.77
CA ILE A 96 -15.37 4.57 8.62
C ILE A 96 -14.64 5.86 8.24
N ASP A 97 -14.79 6.89 9.05
CA ASP A 97 -14.24 8.23 8.83
C ASP A 97 -13.27 8.67 9.94
N GLY A 98 -12.92 7.76 10.84
CA GLY A 98 -12.01 8.03 11.97
C GLY A 98 -12.67 8.72 13.17
N THR A 99 -13.91 9.21 13.06
CA THR A 99 -14.57 9.93 14.16
C THR A 99 -14.81 9.07 15.40
N LYS A 100 -14.71 7.74 15.26
CA LYS A 100 -14.83 6.79 16.38
C LYS A 100 -13.52 6.54 17.10
N VAL A 101 -12.36 6.94 16.55
CA VAL A 101 -11.05 6.71 17.18
C VAL A 101 -10.96 7.46 18.50
N ARG A 102 -10.51 6.77 19.54
CA ARG A 102 -10.36 7.29 20.91
C ARG A 102 -8.94 7.10 21.40
N VAL A 103 -8.51 7.96 22.29
CA VAL A 103 -7.28 7.76 23.05
C VAL A 103 -7.31 6.41 23.75
N GLY A 104 -6.27 5.61 23.58
CA GLY A 104 -6.17 4.25 24.08
C GLY A 104 -6.58 3.17 23.07
N ASP A 105 -7.19 3.51 21.95
CA ASP A 105 -7.38 2.55 20.85
C ASP A 105 -6.03 2.03 20.37
N VAL A 106 -5.98 0.75 20.07
CA VAL A 106 -4.78 0.12 19.54
C VAL A 106 -4.77 0.15 18.01
N LEU A 107 -3.58 0.20 17.46
CA LEU A 107 -3.33 0.20 16.03
C LEU A 107 -2.85 -1.19 15.63
N VAL A 108 -3.66 -1.93 14.89
CA VAL A 108 -3.29 -3.21 14.28
C VAL A 108 -2.73 -2.93 12.89
N GLY A 109 -1.43 -3.20 12.70
CA GLY A 109 -0.77 -3.08 11.42
C GLY A 109 -0.84 -4.39 10.64
N ILE A 110 -1.12 -4.31 9.34
CA ILE A 110 -1.11 -5.45 8.41
C ILE A 110 0.11 -5.33 7.51
N ALA A 111 0.87 -6.40 7.41
CA ALA A 111 2.13 -6.43 6.66
C ALA A 111 1.97 -6.02 5.19
N SER A 112 2.91 -5.21 4.70
CA SER A 112 3.06 -4.93 3.27
C SER A 112 3.77 -6.06 2.55
N SER A 113 3.70 -6.06 1.22
CA SER A 113 4.43 -7.00 0.34
C SER A 113 5.83 -6.48 -0.05
N GLY A 114 6.11 -5.21 0.18
CA GLY A 114 7.31 -4.51 -0.25
C GLY A 114 7.15 -3.00 -0.17
N VAL A 115 7.83 -2.30 -1.07
CA VAL A 115 7.77 -0.82 -1.17
C VAL A 115 6.36 -0.33 -1.57
N HIS A 116 5.55 -1.21 -2.16
CA HIS A 116 4.27 -0.87 -2.79
C HIS A 116 4.48 0.11 -3.95
N SER A 117 3.60 1.12 -4.10
CA SER A 117 3.64 2.06 -5.22
C SER A 117 4.21 3.43 -4.87
N ASN A 118 4.75 3.62 -3.66
CA ASN A 118 5.16 4.92 -3.16
C ASN A 118 6.68 4.99 -2.88
N GLY A 119 7.23 6.22 -2.90
CA GLY A 119 8.64 6.44 -2.61
C GLY A 119 9.61 6.11 -3.77
N PHE A 120 9.12 5.73 -4.95
CA PHE A 120 9.96 5.29 -6.07
C PHE A 120 10.87 6.39 -6.67
N SER A 121 10.56 7.67 -6.46
CA SER A 121 11.49 8.73 -6.83
C SER A 121 12.79 8.63 -6.05
N LEU A 122 12.69 8.39 -4.74
CA LEU A 122 13.86 8.18 -3.88
C LEU A 122 14.53 6.82 -4.17
N VAL A 123 13.75 5.75 -4.35
CA VAL A 123 14.30 4.43 -4.74
C VAL A 123 15.15 4.55 -6.00
N ARG A 124 14.66 5.23 -7.05
CA ARG A 124 15.43 5.43 -8.30
C ARG A 124 16.70 6.24 -8.07
N LYS A 125 16.62 7.25 -7.19
CA LYS A 125 17.79 8.05 -6.81
C LYS A 125 18.82 7.20 -6.06
N VAL A 126 18.42 6.44 -5.05
CA VAL A 126 19.30 5.56 -4.28
C VAL A 126 19.98 4.53 -5.19
N VAL A 127 19.22 3.88 -6.09
CA VAL A 127 19.75 2.91 -7.05
C VAL A 127 20.79 3.56 -7.96
N ALA A 128 20.54 4.77 -8.45
CA ALA A 128 21.47 5.47 -9.33
C ALA A 128 22.72 5.95 -8.59
N ASP A 129 22.57 6.62 -7.46
CA ASP A 129 23.67 7.24 -6.71
C ASP A 129 24.61 6.18 -6.10
N ALA A 130 24.07 5.06 -5.66
CA ALA A 130 24.84 3.95 -5.11
C ALA A 130 25.33 2.95 -6.17
N GLY A 131 24.99 3.14 -7.44
CA GLY A 131 25.39 2.24 -8.52
C GLY A 131 24.84 0.81 -8.37
N LEU A 132 23.64 0.66 -7.79
CA LEU A 132 23.03 -0.66 -7.60
C LEU A 132 22.54 -1.23 -8.95
N ASP A 133 22.85 -2.50 -9.21
CA ASP A 133 22.35 -3.22 -10.39
C ASP A 133 21.03 -3.92 -10.05
N LEU A 134 19.96 -3.55 -10.74
CA LEU A 134 18.62 -4.13 -10.57
C LEU A 134 18.55 -5.62 -10.90
N ARG A 135 19.52 -6.15 -11.69
CA ARG A 135 19.59 -7.55 -12.10
C ARG A 135 20.42 -8.41 -11.16
N LYS A 136 21.02 -7.80 -10.15
CA LYS A 136 21.89 -8.47 -9.20
C LYS A 136 21.12 -8.88 -7.94
N ALA A 137 21.47 -10.06 -7.43
CA ALA A 137 21.05 -10.50 -6.10
C ALA A 137 21.92 -9.83 -5.02
N TYR A 138 21.30 -9.45 -3.91
CA TYR A 138 21.99 -8.81 -2.78
C TYR A 138 21.84 -9.66 -1.51
N PRO A 139 22.91 -9.84 -0.72
CA PRO A 139 22.82 -10.53 0.56
C PRO A 139 21.81 -9.90 1.51
N GLU A 140 21.69 -8.56 1.49
CA GLU A 140 20.72 -7.81 2.28
C GLU A 140 19.27 -8.15 1.93
N LEU A 141 19.01 -8.76 0.78
CA LEU A 141 17.70 -9.20 0.31
C LEU A 141 17.54 -10.73 0.38
N ASP A 142 18.29 -11.38 1.27
CA ASP A 142 18.31 -12.84 1.38
C ASP A 142 18.69 -13.55 0.05
N GLY A 143 19.57 -12.90 -0.72
CA GLY A 143 20.00 -13.39 -2.02
C GLY A 143 19.00 -13.19 -3.17
N ARG A 144 17.93 -12.41 -2.96
CA ARG A 144 16.94 -12.09 -3.99
C ARG A 144 17.45 -10.98 -4.91
N VAL A 145 16.98 -10.99 -6.15
CA VAL A 145 17.29 -9.97 -7.17
C VAL A 145 16.57 -8.66 -6.84
N LEU A 146 17.32 -7.56 -6.78
CA LEU A 146 16.79 -6.25 -6.39
C LEU A 146 15.60 -5.81 -7.25
N GLY A 147 15.68 -5.98 -8.57
CA GLY A 147 14.61 -5.60 -9.48
C GLY A 147 13.32 -6.40 -9.25
N GLU A 148 13.41 -7.67 -8.90
CA GLU A 148 12.25 -8.50 -8.57
C GLU A 148 11.61 -8.06 -7.26
N VAL A 149 12.41 -7.77 -6.24
CA VAL A 149 11.92 -7.24 -4.96
C VAL A 149 11.20 -5.91 -5.13
N LEU A 150 11.77 -5.01 -5.95
CA LEU A 150 11.17 -3.69 -6.21
C LEU A 150 9.94 -3.75 -7.12
N LEU A 151 9.73 -4.85 -7.85
CA LEU A 151 8.54 -5.09 -8.68
C LEU A 151 7.47 -5.92 -7.97
N THR A 152 7.68 -6.27 -6.69
CA THR A 152 6.62 -6.92 -5.91
C THR A 152 5.40 -6.00 -5.84
N PRO A 153 4.22 -6.45 -6.34
CA PRO A 153 3.06 -5.57 -6.42
C PRO A 153 2.57 -5.11 -5.05
N THR A 154 1.91 -3.97 -5.05
CA THR A 154 1.16 -3.46 -3.90
C THR A 154 0.10 -4.48 -3.49
N LYS A 155 0.05 -4.78 -2.21
CA LYS A 155 -0.90 -5.72 -1.64
C LYS A 155 -2.32 -5.16 -1.66
N ILE A 156 -3.27 -6.00 -2.02
CA ILE A 156 -4.70 -5.71 -1.98
C ILE A 156 -5.29 -6.31 -0.71
N TYR A 157 -5.85 -5.47 0.16
CA TYR A 157 -6.34 -5.84 1.49
C TYR A 157 -7.86 -6.05 1.56
N VAL A 158 -8.57 -5.89 0.43
CA VAL A 158 -10.03 -5.75 0.40
C VAL A 158 -10.75 -6.90 1.10
N LYS A 159 -10.50 -8.14 0.68
CA LYS A 159 -11.24 -9.30 1.20
C LYS A 159 -11.02 -9.51 2.69
N GLN A 160 -9.77 -9.41 3.12
CA GLN A 160 -9.35 -9.64 4.49
C GLN A 160 -9.93 -8.60 5.45
N VAL A 161 -9.82 -7.31 5.07
CA VAL A 161 -10.29 -6.20 5.91
C VAL A 161 -11.81 -6.10 5.91
N LEU A 162 -12.51 -6.42 4.82
CA LEU A 162 -13.97 -6.49 4.82
C LEU A 162 -14.49 -7.55 5.82
N GLU A 163 -13.79 -8.68 6.02
CA GLU A 163 -14.16 -9.64 7.06
C GLU A 163 -13.99 -9.07 8.46
N VAL A 164 -12.91 -8.33 8.70
CA VAL A 164 -12.71 -7.61 9.97
C VAL A 164 -13.85 -6.60 10.20
N ILE A 165 -14.19 -5.80 9.20
CA ILE A 165 -15.27 -4.78 9.29
C ILE A 165 -16.64 -5.42 9.58
N ARG A 166 -16.86 -6.64 9.11
CA ARG A 166 -18.13 -7.37 9.37
C ARG A 166 -18.21 -7.94 10.78
N ALA A 167 -17.07 -8.32 11.35
CA ALA A 167 -16.99 -9.02 12.65
C ALA A 167 -16.69 -8.09 13.83
N CYS A 168 -15.91 -7.03 13.63
CA CYS A 168 -15.40 -6.16 14.68
C CYS A 168 -15.90 -4.72 14.53
N ASN A 169 -15.88 -3.97 15.64
CA ASN A 169 -16.19 -2.53 15.61
C ASN A 169 -14.94 -1.72 15.26
N VAL A 170 -14.69 -1.52 13.98
CA VAL A 170 -13.55 -0.76 13.47
C VAL A 170 -13.78 0.73 13.66
N HIS A 171 -12.83 1.42 14.30
CA HIS A 171 -12.89 2.85 14.58
C HIS A 171 -12.26 3.70 13.47
N GLY A 172 -11.22 3.19 12.82
CA GLY A 172 -10.52 3.85 11.73
C GLY A 172 -9.67 2.90 10.92
N ILE A 173 -9.45 3.21 9.65
CA ILE A 173 -8.55 2.45 8.77
C ILE A 173 -7.66 3.44 8.01
N SER A 174 -6.37 3.18 7.97
CA SER A 174 -5.40 3.99 7.22
C SER A 174 -4.63 3.13 6.23
N HIS A 175 -4.71 3.46 4.94
CA HIS A 175 -3.85 2.90 3.90
C HIS A 175 -2.53 3.65 3.87
N ILE A 176 -1.41 2.95 4.07
CA ILE A 176 -0.08 3.57 4.14
C ILE A 176 0.47 3.74 2.74
N THR A 177 0.46 4.97 2.27
CA THR A 177 0.90 5.40 0.93
C THR A 177 2.03 6.42 0.99
N GLY A 178 2.13 7.36 0.04
CA GLY A 178 3.09 8.45 0.09
C GLY A 178 2.95 9.27 1.37
N GLY A 179 4.08 9.68 1.94
CA GLY A 179 4.12 10.33 3.27
C GLY A 179 4.17 9.35 4.45
N GLY A 180 4.22 8.04 4.18
CA GLY A 180 4.44 7.00 5.20
C GLY A 180 3.47 7.05 6.38
N PHE A 181 3.98 6.80 7.57
CA PHE A 181 3.17 6.81 8.80
C PHE A 181 2.74 8.23 9.18
N ASP A 182 3.61 9.21 8.96
CA ASP A 182 3.41 10.60 9.41
C ASP A 182 2.22 11.28 8.74
N GLU A 183 1.98 11.01 7.46
CA GLU A 183 0.90 11.66 6.72
C GLU A 183 -0.37 10.82 6.65
N ASN A 184 -0.28 9.49 6.75
CA ASN A 184 -1.45 8.64 6.53
C ASN A 184 -2.18 8.29 7.82
N ILE A 185 -1.49 7.88 8.90
CA ILE A 185 -2.19 7.47 10.12
C ILE A 185 -2.93 8.65 10.79
N PRO A 186 -2.40 9.89 10.83
CA PRO A 186 -3.15 11.01 11.41
C PRO A 186 -4.49 11.34 10.73
N ARG A 187 -4.71 10.88 9.49
CA ARG A 187 -5.98 11.12 8.77
C ARG A 187 -7.20 10.50 9.45
N ILE A 188 -6.98 9.48 10.28
CA ILE A 188 -8.07 8.81 11.03
C ILE A 188 -8.22 9.34 12.46
N LEU A 189 -7.46 10.36 12.85
CA LEU A 189 -7.48 10.91 14.19
C LEU A 189 -8.34 12.16 14.27
N SER A 190 -8.93 12.38 15.45
CA SER A 190 -9.58 13.65 15.79
C SER A 190 -8.55 14.70 16.20
N GLU A 191 -8.94 15.98 16.16
CA GLU A 191 -8.09 17.08 16.59
C GLU A 191 -7.60 16.88 18.03
N GLY A 192 -6.30 17.12 18.26
CA GLY A 192 -5.63 16.95 19.56
C GLY A 192 -5.14 15.52 19.84
N GLN A 193 -5.48 14.56 19.01
CA GLN A 193 -4.96 13.19 19.11
C GLN A 193 -3.64 13.02 18.35
N GLY A 194 -2.89 12.00 18.72
CA GLY A 194 -1.71 11.52 18.02
C GLY A 194 -1.54 10.04 18.18
N ILE A 195 -0.40 9.52 17.79
CA ILE A 195 -0.10 8.09 17.86
C ILE A 195 1.30 7.83 18.43
N GLU A 196 1.41 6.72 19.11
CA GLU A 196 2.67 6.13 19.55
C GLU A 196 2.82 4.79 18.84
N ILE A 197 3.88 4.64 18.06
CA ILE A 197 4.22 3.42 17.30
C ILE A 197 5.41 2.73 17.99
N HIS A 198 5.33 1.43 18.16
CA HIS A 198 6.36 0.62 18.82
C HIS A 198 7.13 -0.19 17.77
N GLU A 199 8.29 0.30 17.35
CA GLU A 199 9.15 -0.43 16.43
C GLU A 199 9.58 -1.78 17.04
N GLY A 200 9.76 -2.78 16.18
CA GLY A 200 10.09 -4.14 16.62
C GLY A 200 8.88 -5.05 16.89
N THR A 201 7.65 -4.52 16.83
CA THR A 201 6.42 -5.34 16.95
C THR A 201 6.00 -5.97 15.62
N TRP A 202 6.65 -5.62 14.52
CA TRP A 202 6.47 -6.21 13.18
C TRP A 202 7.81 -6.37 12.47
N GLU A 203 7.80 -7.05 11.35
CA GLU A 203 8.98 -7.24 10.50
C GLU A 203 9.16 -6.07 9.53
N ILE A 204 10.24 -5.32 9.67
CA ILE A 204 10.69 -4.37 8.64
C ILE A 204 11.39 -5.16 7.54
N LEU A 205 10.79 -5.17 6.34
CA LEU A 205 11.28 -5.97 5.22
C LEU A 205 12.71 -5.57 4.80
N PRO A 206 13.54 -6.53 4.36
CA PRO A 206 14.94 -6.31 3.99
C PRO A 206 15.18 -5.17 3.00
N VAL A 207 14.22 -4.93 2.09
CA VAL A 207 14.33 -3.86 1.08
C VAL A 207 14.43 -2.47 1.71
N PHE A 208 13.76 -2.22 2.83
CA PHE A 208 13.83 -0.92 3.52
C PHE A 208 15.19 -0.72 4.16
N ARG A 209 15.77 -1.75 4.77
CA ARG A 209 17.13 -1.71 5.33
C ARG A 209 18.18 -1.49 4.24
N LEU A 210 18.00 -2.10 3.06
CA LEU A 210 18.86 -1.84 1.91
C LEU A 210 18.79 -0.39 1.46
N LEU A 211 17.57 0.16 1.31
CA LEU A 211 17.37 1.54 0.89
C LEU A 211 17.92 2.54 1.92
N GLU A 212 17.70 2.30 3.21
CA GLU A 212 18.26 3.10 4.30
C GLU A 212 19.80 3.14 4.24
N LYS A 213 20.42 1.95 4.15
CA LYS A 213 21.88 1.78 4.11
C LYS A 213 22.51 2.49 2.91
N TYR A 214 22.04 2.19 1.71
CA TYR A 214 22.64 2.71 0.47
C TYR A 214 22.21 4.16 0.18
N GLY A 215 21.03 4.54 0.61
CA GLY A 215 20.52 5.92 0.50
C GLY A 215 21.07 6.84 1.59
N LYS A 216 21.70 6.29 2.65
CA LYS A 216 22.12 7.04 3.84
C LYS A 216 20.98 7.89 4.41
N ILE A 217 19.78 7.34 4.40
CA ILE A 217 18.56 8.01 4.86
C ILE A 217 18.50 7.87 6.39
N ALA A 218 18.15 8.93 7.09
CA ALA A 218 17.95 8.85 8.53
C ALA A 218 16.79 7.88 8.84
N HIS A 219 16.97 7.02 9.85
CA HIS A 219 15.99 5.98 10.18
C HIS A 219 14.57 6.53 10.36
N ARG A 220 14.43 7.61 11.12
CA ARG A 220 13.13 8.28 11.34
C ARG A 220 12.50 8.77 10.02
N GLU A 221 13.33 9.23 9.06
CA GLU A 221 12.84 9.70 7.76
C GLU A 221 12.32 8.56 6.88
N MET A 222 12.79 7.34 7.10
CA MET A 222 12.25 6.16 6.40
C MET A 222 10.74 5.98 6.66
N PHE A 223 10.26 6.28 7.87
CA PHE A 223 8.85 6.21 8.25
C PHE A 223 7.99 7.32 7.65
N ASN A 224 8.61 8.43 7.25
CA ASN A 224 7.95 9.53 6.54
C ASN A 224 7.81 9.26 5.03
N ILE A 225 8.66 8.40 4.47
CA ILE A 225 8.71 8.16 3.02
C ILE A 225 8.06 6.83 2.65
N PHE A 226 8.33 5.78 3.43
CA PHE A 226 7.97 4.40 3.12
C PHE A 226 6.99 3.81 4.13
N ASN A 227 6.36 2.72 3.73
CA ASN A 227 5.44 1.96 4.60
C ASN A 227 6.14 1.12 5.67
N MET A 228 7.45 0.99 5.63
CA MET A 228 8.31 0.28 6.58
C MET A 228 7.82 -1.13 6.96
N GLY A 229 7.13 -1.81 6.05
CA GLY A 229 6.61 -3.17 6.25
C GLY A 229 5.14 -3.24 6.65
N ILE A 230 4.46 -2.11 6.85
CA ILE A 230 3.02 -2.03 7.16
C ILE A 230 2.30 -1.29 6.05
N GLY A 231 1.38 -1.95 5.35
CA GLY A 231 0.65 -1.32 4.25
C GLY A 231 -0.75 -0.85 4.62
N MET A 232 -1.33 -1.38 5.70
CA MET A 232 -2.65 -0.99 6.19
C MET A 232 -2.64 -0.98 7.73
N VAL A 233 -3.33 -0.01 8.33
CA VAL A 233 -3.49 0.10 9.79
C VAL A 233 -4.97 0.15 10.13
N ILE A 234 -5.39 -0.63 11.12
CA ILE A 234 -6.76 -0.66 11.64
C ILE A 234 -6.74 -0.20 13.10
N ALA A 235 -7.53 0.81 13.43
CA ALA A 235 -7.72 1.28 14.80
C ALA A 235 -8.98 0.62 15.40
N VAL A 236 -8.82 -0.01 16.55
CA VAL A 236 -9.90 -0.68 17.31
C VAL A 236 -9.69 -0.50 18.81
N SER A 237 -10.73 -0.82 19.61
CA SER A 237 -10.56 -0.92 21.06
C SER A 237 -9.56 -2.04 21.42
N GLN A 238 -8.92 -1.93 22.58
CA GLN A 238 -7.92 -2.90 23.01
C GLN A 238 -8.47 -4.33 23.10
N ASP A 239 -9.72 -4.47 23.47
CA ASP A 239 -10.38 -5.79 23.68
C ASP A 239 -10.64 -6.50 22.34
N GLU A 240 -10.79 -5.77 21.22
CA GLU A 240 -11.05 -6.34 19.89
C GLU A 240 -9.76 -6.68 19.12
N ALA A 241 -8.60 -6.18 19.55
CA ALA A 241 -7.35 -6.35 18.83
C ALA A 241 -6.99 -7.83 18.53
N SER A 242 -7.20 -8.70 19.50
CA SER A 242 -6.90 -10.13 19.37
C SER A 242 -7.80 -10.81 18.34
N GLU A 243 -9.08 -10.42 18.26
CA GLU A 243 -10.01 -10.97 17.28
C GLU A 243 -9.69 -10.48 15.88
N VAL A 244 -9.37 -9.18 15.72
CA VAL A 244 -8.92 -8.59 14.45
C VAL A 244 -7.69 -9.35 13.92
N ILE A 245 -6.68 -9.58 14.77
CA ILE A 245 -5.47 -10.32 14.38
C ILE A 245 -5.83 -11.75 13.98
N ALA A 246 -6.65 -12.45 14.75
CA ALA A 246 -7.04 -13.83 14.46
C ALA A 246 -7.79 -13.97 13.13
N ILE A 247 -8.66 -13.02 12.78
CA ILE A 247 -9.36 -12.98 11.50
C ILE A 247 -8.35 -12.79 10.35
N LEU A 248 -7.41 -11.85 10.50
CA LEU A 248 -6.39 -11.57 9.49
C LEU A 248 -5.44 -12.75 9.29
N GLU A 249 -4.96 -13.37 10.37
CA GLU A 249 -4.08 -14.55 10.31
C GLU A 249 -4.76 -15.75 9.65
N LYS A 250 -6.04 -15.97 9.92
CA LYS A 250 -6.85 -17.01 9.24
C LYS A 250 -6.93 -16.79 7.74
N GLN A 251 -6.81 -15.56 7.27
CA GLN A 251 -6.75 -15.18 5.86
C GLN A 251 -5.32 -15.22 5.30
N GLY A 252 -4.33 -15.64 6.09
CA GLY A 252 -2.93 -15.73 5.69
C GLY A 252 -2.16 -14.40 5.80
N GLU A 253 -2.75 -13.39 6.49
CA GLU A 253 -2.08 -12.12 6.71
C GLU A 253 -1.18 -12.18 7.95
N LYS A 254 -0.06 -11.44 7.90
CA LYS A 254 0.72 -11.11 9.08
C LYS A 254 0.19 -9.80 9.66
N ALA A 255 -0.28 -9.82 10.87
CA ALA A 255 -0.80 -8.65 11.57
C ALA A 255 -0.31 -8.61 13.02
N SER A 256 -0.11 -7.42 13.55
CA SER A 256 0.32 -7.21 14.93
C SER A 256 -0.16 -5.87 15.47
N VAL A 257 -0.26 -5.75 16.79
CA VAL A 257 -0.42 -4.43 17.42
C VAL A 257 0.89 -3.66 17.27
N ILE A 258 0.85 -2.56 16.53
CA ILE A 258 2.03 -1.73 16.22
C ILE A 258 2.10 -0.45 17.05
N GLY A 259 1.04 -0.12 17.78
CA GLY A 259 0.98 1.12 18.57
C GLY A 259 -0.41 1.42 19.08
N ARG A 260 -0.62 2.68 19.46
CA ARG A 260 -1.90 3.15 20.01
C ARG A 260 -2.15 4.63 19.73
N ALA A 261 -3.41 5.03 19.80
CA ALA A 261 -3.82 6.43 19.79
C ALA A 261 -3.55 7.08 21.15
N THR A 262 -3.07 8.33 21.14
CA THR A 262 -2.69 9.10 22.33
C THR A 262 -3.37 10.46 22.36
N ASP A 263 -3.29 11.14 23.50
CA ASP A 263 -3.75 12.52 23.73
C ASP A 263 -2.68 13.58 23.38
N ARG A 264 -1.56 13.16 22.79
CA ARG A 264 -0.47 14.04 22.38
C ARG A 264 -0.39 14.08 20.85
N PRO A 265 -0.62 15.24 20.21
CA PRO A 265 -0.58 15.35 18.75
C PRO A 265 0.76 14.89 18.16
N GLY A 266 0.70 14.32 16.97
CA GLY A 266 1.86 13.89 16.20
C GLY A 266 2.05 12.36 16.15
N VAL A 267 3.13 11.95 15.50
CA VAL A 267 3.53 10.55 15.32
C VAL A 267 4.85 10.32 16.05
N GLU A 268 4.78 9.60 17.16
CA GLU A 268 5.96 9.21 17.94
C GLU A 268 6.34 7.77 17.60
N ILE A 269 7.55 7.54 17.09
CA ILE A 269 8.11 6.20 16.84
C ILE A 269 9.09 5.89 17.97
N ARG A 270 8.90 4.76 18.65
CA ARG A 270 9.74 4.31 19.77
C ARG A 270 10.35 2.94 19.50
#